data_c89b3660b16f8a7d6fc28aacb7735ce4
#
_entry.id   c89b3660b16f8a7d6fc28aacb7735ce4
#
_cell.length_a   1.000
_cell.length_b   1.000
_cell.length_c   1.000
_cell.angle_alpha   90.00
_cell.angle_beta   90.00
_cell.angle_gamma   90.00
#
_symmetry.space_group_name_H-M   'P 1'
#
loop_
_entity.id
_entity.type
_entity.pdbx_description
1 polymer ?
#
loop_
_entity_poly.entity_id
_entity_poly.type
_entity_poly.pdbx_seq_one_letter_code
_entity_poly.pdbx_strand_id
1 'polypeptide(L)'
;MDAAHDPLYSLHSRQAKRLGRDPLPYPEFQSRLPECRESDLSGLLLPRVQPQAPAPKPCGPKFNPGQVCLTANAARVIPPDEVMAALHRHVAGDWGELDAHDVNENERALKCRGRLLSAYQSRSGERFWIITDAGWEITTVPLPEDY
;
A
#
# COMPACT_ATOMS: atom_id res chain seq x y z
N MET A 1 33.35 -1.61 4.30
CA MET A 1 31.92 -1.73 4.69
C MET A 1 31.27 -2.74 3.77
N ASP A 2 30.68 -3.75 4.34
CA ASP A 2 30.06 -4.83 3.57
C ASP A 2 28.68 -4.40 3.06
N ALA A 3 28.46 -4.48 1.75
CA ALA A 3 27.16 -4.25 1.10
C ALA A 3 26.03 -5.11 1.69
N ALA A 4 26.38 -6.25 2.29
CA ALA A 4 25.43 -7.17 2.92
C ALA A 4 24.79 -6.63 4.21
N HIS A 5 25.36 -5.59 4.82
CA HIS A 5 24.86 -5.00 6.06
C HIS A 5 24.06 -3.71 5.88
N ASP A 6 23.93 -3.22 4.63
CA ASP A 6 23.10 -2.04 4.34
C ASP A 6 21.66 -2.45 4.07
N PRO A 7 20.71 -2.12 4.98
CA PRO A 7 19.32 -2.51 4.82
C PRO A 7 18.65 -1.87 3.59
N LEU A 8 19.07 -0.67 3.22
CA LEU A 8 18.52 0.04 2.06
C LEU A 8 18.98 -0.62 0.76
N TYR A 9 20.24 -1.02 0.69
CA TYR A 9 20.77 -1.75 -0.47
C TYR A 9 20.14 -3.13 -0.62
N SER A 10 19.91 -3.83 0.48
CA SER A 10 19.23 -5.13 0.47
C SER A 10 17.80 -5.01 -0.06
N LEU A 11 17.08 -3.96 0.34
CA LEU A 11 15.73 -3.68 -0.15
C LEU A 11 15.74 -3.35 -1.65
N HIS A 12 16.68 -2.50 -2.09
CA HIS A 12 16.85 -2.14 -3.50
C HIS A 12 17.15 -3.37 -4.37
N SER A 13 18.05 -4.24 -3.92
CA SER A 13 18.39 -5.47 -4.64
C SER A 13 17.21 -6.42 -4.79
N ARG A 14 16.39 -6.57 -3.74
CA ARG A 14 15.18 -7.40 -3.79
C ARG A 14 14.14 -6.82 -4.74
N GLN A 15 13.95 -5.53 -4.72
CA GLN A 15 13.01 -4.84 -5.59
C GLN A 15 13.45 -4.88 -7.06
N ALA A 16 14.74 -4.68 -7.34
CA ALA A 16 15.29 -4.78 -8.69
C ALA A 16 15.09 -6.19 -9.28
N LYS A 17 15.35 -7.24 -8.50
CA LYS A 17 15.14 -8.64 -8.91
C LYS A 17 13.66 -8.94 -9.22
N ARG A 18 12.73 -8.41 -8.43
CA ARG A 18 11.28 -8.54 -8.69
C ARG A 18 10.85 -7.91 -10.02
N LEU A 19 11.50 -6.80 -10.40
CA LEU A 19 11.23 -6.09 -11.65
C LEU A 19 12.01 -6.66 -12.87
N GLY A 20 12.76 -7.76 -12.69
CA GLY A 20 13.58 -8.35 -13.74
C GLY A 20 14.75 -7.46 -14.19
N ARG A 21 15.23 -6.61 -13.31
CA ARG A 21 16.38 -5.72 -13.53
C ARG A 21 17.54 -6.12 -12.63
N ASP A 22 18.75 -5.92 -13.12
CA ASP A 22 19.93 -6.11 -12.28
C ASP A 22 20.04 -4.98 -11.25
N PRO A 23 20.33 -5.30 -9.97
CA PRO A 23 20.57 -4.27 -8.97
C PRO A 23 21.82 -3.46 -9.31
N LEU A 24 21.78 -2.15 -9.01
CA LEU A 24 22.94 -1.30 -9.15
C LEU A 24 24.09 -1.79 -8.26
N PRO A 25 25.33 -1.73 -8.70
CA PRO A 25 26.47 -2.03 -7.84
C PRO A 25 26.49 -1.07 -6.63
N TYR A 26 26.91 -1.61 -5.50
CA TYR A 26 26.85 -0.88 -4.21
C TYR A 26 27.45 0.54 -4.22
N PRO A 27 28.60 0.80 -4.84
CA PRO A 27 29.16 2.15 -4.89
C PRO A 27 28.30 3.12 -5.72
N GLU A 28 27.65 2.64 -6.76
CA GLU A 28 26.76 3.46 -7.59
C GLU A 28 25.41 3.74 -6.90
N PHE A 29 24.94 2.78 -6.11
CA PHE A 29 23.77 2.95 -5.26
C PHE A 29 23.97 4.07 -4.23
N GLN A 30 25.13 4.09 -3.55
CA GLN A 30 25.46 5.15 -2.58
C GLN A 30 25.55 6.54 -3.24
N SER A 31 26.07 6.62 -4.47
CA SER A 31 26.18 7.89 -5.20
C SER A 31 24.83 8.50 -5.58
N ARG A 32 23.79 7.68 -5.63
CA ARG A 32 22.42 8.12 -5.95
C ARG A 32 21.55 8.41 -4.75
N LEU A 33 22.01 8.08 -3.53
CA LEU A 33 21.34 8.51 -2.32
C LEU A 33 21.42 10.04 -2.24
N PRO A 34 20.32 10.75 -1.99
CA PRO A 34 20.37 12.18 -1.80
C PRO A 34 21.26 12.46 -0.59
N GLU A 35 22.32 13.21 -0.81
CA GLU A 35 23.13 13.72 0.29
C GLU A 35 22.23 14.60 1.13
N CYS A 36 21.89 14.10 2.33
CA CYS A 36 21.31 14.94 3.37
C CYS A 36 22.39 15.95 3.79
N ARG A 37 22.46 17.08 3.10
CA ARG A 37 23.24 18.21 3.59
C ARG A 37 22.54 18.75 4.81
N GLU A 38 23.17 18.64 5.95
CA GLU A 38 22.68 19.20 7.22
C GLU A 38 22.43 20.73 7.20
N SER A 39 22.82 21.39 6.12
CA SER A 39 22.67 22.85 5.96
C SER A 39 21.25 23.33 5.66
N ASP A 40 20.30 22.44 5.33
CA ASP A 40 18.92 22.81 4.97
C ASP A 40 17.89 22.67 6.11
N LEU A 41 18.33 22.41 7.31
CA LEU A 41 17.42 22.26 8.46
C LEU A 41 16.82 23.57 8.97
N SER A 42 17.32 24.72 8.54
CA SER A 42 16.83 26.03 9.00
C SER A 42 15.57 26.54 8.27
N GLY A 43 15.10 25.85 7.26
CA GLY A 43 13.87 26.19 6.52
C GLY A 43 12.67 25.29 6.77
N LEU A 44 12.79 24.27 7.61
CA LEU A 44 11.85 23.14 7.73
C LEU A 44 10.89 23.24 8.92
N LEU A 45 10.48 24.43 9.29
CA LEU A 45 9.34 24.62 10.20
C LEU A 45 7.98 24.63 9.50
N LEU A 46 7.94 24.35 8.22
CA LEU A 46 6.68 24.05 7.54
C LEU A 46 6.36 22.58 7.76
N PRO A 47 5.14 22.26 8.20
CA PRO A 47 4.71 20.86 8.27
C PRO A 47 4.94 20.27 6.89
N ARG A 48 5.75 19.23 6.83
CA ARG A 48 5.92 18.45 5.61
C ARG A 48 4.55 17.92 5.22
N VAL A 49 3.90 18.62 4.33
CA VAL A 49 2.73 18.07 3.66
C VAL A 49 3.28 16.86 2.93
N GLN A 50 3.10 15.68 3.53
CA GLN A 50 3.30 14.44 2.81
C GLN A 50 2.47 14.58 1.53
N PRO A 51 3.01 14.22 0.35
CA PRO A 51 2.17 14.19 -0.84
C PRO A 51 1.00 13.28 -0.49
N GLN A 52 -0.13 13.89 -0.20
CA GLN A 52 -1.38 13.16 -0.09
C GLN A 52 -1.52 12.45 -1.43
N ALA A 53 -1.66 11.14 -1.37
CA ALA A 53 -2.05 10.37 -2.54
C ALA A 53 -3.15 11.17 -3.27
N PRO A 54 -3.07 11.36 -4.60
CA PRO A 54 -4.01 12.21 -5.31
C PRO A 54 -5.42 11.83 -4.87
N ALA A 55 -6.20 12.83 -4.48
CA ALA A 55 -7.58 12.63 -4.04
C ALA A 55 -8.26 11.71 -5.06
N PRO A 56 -8.90 10.62 -4.63
CA PRO A 56 -9.49 9.66 -5.55
C PRO A 56 -10.44 10.45 -6.45
N LYS A 57 -10.20 10.38 -7.74
CA LYS A 57 -11.17 10.91 -8.71
C LYS A 57 -12.50 10.27 -8.35
N PRO A 58 -13.60 11.00 -8.31
CA PRO A 58 -14.91 10.45 -8.02
C PRO A 58 -15.32 9.53 -9.18
N CYS A 59 -14.75 8.36 -9.19
CA CYS A 59 -15.21 7.26 -10.02
C CYS A 59 -16.21 6.51 -9.16
N GLY A 60 -17.44 6.36 -9.64
CA GLY A 60 -18.46 5.59 -8.94
C GLY A 60 -17.98 4.18 -8.61
N PRO A 61 -18.66 3.46 -7.72
CA PRO A 61 -18.25 2.13 -7.32
C PRO A 61 -18.17 1.20 -8.54
N LYS A 62 -17.02 0.53 -8.70
CA LYS A 62 -16.80 -0.44 -9.80
C LYS A 62 -17.52 -1.77 -9.55
N PHE A 63 -17.79 -2.09 -8.27
CA PHE A 63 -18.45 -3.31 -7.85
C PHE A 63 -19.13 -3.12 -6.49
N ASN A 64 -19.99 -4.07 -6.12
CA ASN A 64 -20.63 -4.10 -4.81
C ASN A 64 -19.82 -5.05 -3.90
N PRO A 65 -19.34 -4.61 -2.73
CA PRO A 65 -18.54 -5.43 -1.84
C PRO A 65 -19.32 -6.51 -1.06
N GLY A 66 -20.65 -6.55 -1.22
CA GLY A 66 -21.48 -7.47 -0.46
C GLY A 66 -21.51 -7.18 1.04
N GLN A 67 -21.52 -8.23 1.84
CA GLN A 67 -21.46 -8.12 3.30
C GLN A 67 -20.03 -7.79 3.75
N VAL A 68 -19.88 -6.71 4.52
CA VAL A 68 -18.58 -6.30 5.05
C VAL A 68 -18.40 -6.83 6.47
N CYS A 69 -17.32 -7.57 6.70
CA CYS A 69 -16.94 -8.13 7.98
C CYS A 69 -15.56 -7.61 8.40
N LEU A 70 -15.40 -7.29 9.69
CA LEU A 70 -14.12 -6.94 10.28
C LEU A 70 -13.65 -8.06 11.21
N THR A 71 -12.35 -8.34 11.21
CA THR A 71 -11.79 -9.20 12.27
C THR A 71 -11.86 -8.48 13.62
N ALA A 72 -11.86 -9.25 14.70
CA ALA A 72 -11.92 -8.68 16.05
C ALA A 72 -10.73 -7.75 16.35
N ASN A 73 -9.55 -8.08 15.83
CA ASN A 73 -8.34 -7.27 15.98
C ASN A 73 -8.43 -5.99 15.15
N ALA A 74 -8.83 -6.08 13.89
CA ALA A 74 -9.03 -4.91 13.03
C ALA A 74 -10.06 -3.94 13.63
N ALA A 75 -11.16 -4.44 14.19
CA ALA A 75 -12.19 -3.63 14.82
C ALA A 75 -11.72 -2.89 16.10
N ARG A 76 -10.68 -3.39 16.75
CA ARG A 76 -10.09 -2.75 17.94
C ARG A 76 -9.08 -1.67 17.60
N VAL A 77 -8.33 -1.87 16.52
CA VAL A 77 -7.13 -1.07 16.20
C VAL A 77 -7.46 0.02 15.19
N ILE A 78 -8.38 -0.25 14.26
CA ILE A 78 -8.68 0.68 13.17
C ILE A 78 -10.01 1.38 13.44
N PRO A 79 -10.02 2.72 13.46
CA PRO A 79 -11.26 3.49 13.62
C PRO A 79 -12.27 3.18 12.50
N PRO A 80 -13.58 3.10 12.81
CA PRO A 80 -14.61 2.79 11.81
C PRO A 80 -14.66 3.76 10.63
N ASP A 81 -14.37 5.04 10.85
CA ASP A 81 -14.33 6.06 9.80
C ASP A 81 -13.19 5.79 8.80
N GLU A 82 -12.05 5.30 9.26
CA GLU A 82 -10.93 4.91 8.38
C GLU A 82 -11.25 3.65 7.58
N VAL A 83 -11.91 2.68 8.20
CA VAL A 83 -12.39 1.48 7.50
C VAL A 83 -13.37 1.85 6.39
N MET A 84 -14.31 2.74 6.68
CA MET A 84 -15.28 3.20 5.69
C MET A 84 -14.63 3.98 4.54
N ALA A 85 -13.68 4.86 4.86
CA ALA A 85 -12.91 5.60 3.85
C ALA A 85 -12.11 4.66 2.95
N ALA A 86 -11.44 3.66 3.52
CA ALA A 86 -10.69 2.65 2.80
C ALA A 86 -11.62 1.76 1.93
N LEU A 87 -12.79 1.40 2.45
CA LEU A 87 -13.78 0.62 1.71
C LEU A 87 -14.30 1.39 0.49
N HIS A 88 -14.57 2.68 0.61
CA HIS A 88 -14.95 3.52 -0.53
C HIS A 88 -13.86 3.56 -1.61
N ARG A 89 -12.60 3.62 -1.21
CA ARG A 89 -11.46 3.54 -2.13
C ARG A 89 -11.38 2.17 -2.81
N HIS A 90 -11.54 1.11 -2.04
CA HIS A 90 -11.54 -0.26 -2.54
C HIS A 90 -12.60 -0.49 -3.62
N VAL A 91 -13.86 -0.10 -3.38
CA VAL A 91 -14.93 -0.26 -4.38
C VAL A 91 -14.78 0.66 -5.59
N ALA A 92 -14.06 1.75 -5.46
CA ALA A 92 -13.71 2.64 -6.57
C ALA A 92 -12.52 2.12 -7.41
N GLY A 93 -11.85 1.04 -6.96
CA GLY A 93 -10.69 0.47 -7.63
C GLY A 93 -9.39 1.20 -7.31
N ASP A 94 -9.33 1.88 -6.19
CA ASP A 94 -8.09 2.41 -5.61
C ASP A 94 -7.56 1.37 -4.62
N TRP A 95 -6.58 0.60 -5.05
CA TRP A 95 -6.08 -0.55 -4.33
C TRP A 95 -5.08 -0.22 -3.21
N GLY A 96 -4.82 1.06 -2.96
CA GLY A 96 -3.92 1.52 -1.91
C GLY A 96 -2.44 1.20 -2.20
N GLU A 97 -1.77 0.56 -1.25
CA GLU A 97 -0.32 0.31 -1.27
C GLU A 97 0.06 -1.05 -1.90
N LEU A 98 -0.65 -1.49 -2.91
CA LEU A 98 -0.32 -2.70 -3.65
C LEU A 98 0.79 -2.47 -4.68
N ASP A 99 1.55 -3.51 -4.97
CA ASP A 99 2.49 -3.49 -6.08
C ASP A 99 1.78 -3.61 -7.45
N ALA A 100 2.53 -3.35 -8.53
CA ALA A 100 1.96 -3.35 -9.87
C ALA A 100 1.43 -4.72 -10.31
N HIS A 101 1.97 -5.81 -9.77
CA HIS A 101 1.51 -7.16 -10.07
C HIS A 101 0.10 -7.38 -9.49
N ASP A 102 -0.08 -7.07 -8.20
CA ASP A 102 -1.35 -7.26 -7.51
C ASP A 102 -2.43 -6.31 -8.05
N VAL A 103 -2.06 -5.08 -8.44
CA VAL A 103 -2.97 -4.16 -9.14
C VAL A 103 -3.47 -4.78 -10.45
N ASN A 104 -2.59 -5.37 -11.27
CA ASN A 104 -2.98 -6.01 -12.50
C ASN A 104 -3.89 -7.23 -12.28
N GLU A 105 -3.61 -8.02 -11.23
CA GLU A 105 -4.48 -9.15 -10.86
C GLU A 105 -5.87 -8.68 -10.44
N ASN A 106 -5.98 -7.59 -9.68
CA ASN A 106 -7.27 -6.98 -9.34
C ASN A 106 -8.03 -6.49 -10.59
N GLU A 107 -7.35 -5.84 -11.53
CA GLU A 107 -7.98 -5.39 -12.78
C GLU A 107 -8.50 -6.57 -13.64
N ARG A 108 -7.80 -7.69 -13.61
CA ARG A 108 -8.30 -8.95 -14.22
C ARG A 108 -9.49 -9.51 -13.45
N ALA A 109 -9.39 -9.54 -12.12
CA ALA A 109 -10.43 -10.03 -11.23
C ALA A 109 -11.74 -9.23 -11.36
N LEU A 110 -11.67 -7.93 -11.61
CA LEU A 110 -12.84 -7.10 -11.90
C LEU A 110 -13.64 -7.60 -13.12
N LYS A 111 -12.97 -8.19 -14.11
CA LYS A 111 -13.62 -8.68 -15.34
C LYS A 111 -14.30 -10.04 -15.15
N CYS A 112 -13.79 -10.88 -14.26
CA CYS A 112 -14.26 -12.24 -14.05
C CYS A 112 -14.92 -12.47 -12.68
N ARG A 113 -15.19 -11.41 -11.92
CA ARG A 113 -15.69 -11.45 -10.53
C ARG A 113 -14.80 -12.30 -9.61
N GLY A 114 -13.50 -12.21 -9.84
CA GLY A 114 -12.48 -12.85 -9.02
C GLY A 114 -12.28 -12.16 -7.67
N ARG A 115 -11.39 -12.72 -6.87
CA ARG A 115 -11.01 -12.16 -5.57
C ARG A 115 -10.26 -10.84 -5.76
N LEU A 116 -10.60 -9.85 -4.95
CA LEU A 116 -9.99 -8.52 -4.93
C LEU A 116 -9.26 -8.29 -3.60
N LEU A 117 -8.12 -7.65 -3.65
CA LEU A 117 -7.31 -7.31 -2.48
C LEU A 117 -6.93 -5.83 -2.55
N SER A 118 -6.96 -5.13 -1.44
CA SER A 118 -6.31 -3.83 -1.29
C SER A 118 -5.62 -3.72 0.07
N ALA A 119 -4.60 -2.89 0.13
CA ALA A 119 -3.79 -2.67 1.32
C ALA A 119 -3.76 -1.18 1.66
N TYR A 120 -4.05 -0.85 2.90
CA TYR A 120 -4.07 0.52 3.39
C TYR A 120 -3.31 0.65 4.70
N GLN A 121 -3.01 1.86 5.06
CA GLN A 121 -2.43 2.19 6.34
C GLN A 121 -3.33 3.19 7.07
N SER A 122 -3.59 2.93 8.35
CA SER A 122 -4.34 3.84 9.22
C SER A 122 -3.49 5.05 9.61
N ARG A 123 -4.11 6.09 10.16
CA ARG A 123 -3.40 7.27 10.70
C ARG A 123 -2.46 6.91 11.85
N SER A 124 -2.75 5.85 12.58
CA SER A 124 -1.90 5.32 13.65
C SER A 124 -0.68 4.54 13.12
N GLY A 125 -0.60 4.28 11.81
CA GLY A 125 0.49 3.53 11.19
C GLY A 125 0.23 2.04 11.06
N GLU A 126 -0.93 1.56 11.50
CA GLU A 126 -1.31 0.15 11.38
C GLU A 126 -1.71 -0.20 9.94
N ARG A 127 -1.16 -1.27 9.43
CA ARG A 127 -1.53 -1.81 8.12
C ARG A 127 -2.75 -2.70 8.23
N PHE A 128 -3.64 -2.58 7.28
CA PHE A 128 -4.79 -3.47 7.16
C PHE A 128 -5.11 -3.75 5.69
N TRP A 129 -5.80 -4.83 5.46
CA TRP A 129 -6.23 -5.24 4.14
C TRP A 129 -7.74 -5.17 4.00
N ILE A 130 -8.21 -5.05 2.78
CA ILE A 130 -9.60 -5.27 2.42
C ILE A 130 -9.62 -6.35 1.36
N ILE A 131 -10.28 -7.45 1.64
CA ILE A 131 -10.32 -8.63 0.78
C ILE A 131 -11.78 -8.90 0.43
N THR A 132 -12.12 -8.84 -0.85
CA THR A 132 -13.42 -9.25 -1.38
C THR A 132 -13.27 -10.61 -2.02
N ASP A 133 -14.02 -11.59 -1.55
CA ASP A 133 -13.97 -12.95 -2.09
C ASP A 133 -14.54 -13.03 -3.51
N ALA A 134 -14.20 -14.09 -4.22
CA ALA A 134 -14.74 -14.32 -5.57
C ALA A 134 -16.26 -14.40 -5.52
N GLY A 135 -16.91 -13.79 -6.51
CA GLY A 135 -18.37 -13.61 -6.51
C GLY A 135 -18.85 -12.33 -5.84
N TRP A 136 -18.02 -11.71 -4.98
CA TRP A 136 -18.26 -10.42 -4.29
C TRP A 136 -19.46 -10.42 -3.34
N GLU A 137 -19.65 -11.53 -2.67
CA GLU A 137 -20.73 -11.66 -1.66
C GLU A 137 -20.27 -11.21 -0.27
N ILE A 138 -18.96 -11.36 0.02
CA ILE A 138 -18.35 -11.06 1.32
C ILE A 138 -17.07 -10.28 1.11
N THR A 139 -16.91 -9.22 1.90
CA THR A 139 -15.66 -8.46 2.01
C THR A 139 -15.19 -8.50 3.46
N THR A 140 -13.95 -8.91 3.68
CA THR A 140 -13.34 -9.00 5.00
C THR A 140 -12.25 -7.96 5.15
N VAL A 141 -12.18 -7.34 6.32
CA VAL A 141 -11.13 -6.39 6.70
C VAL A 141 -10.29 -7.01 7.81
N PRO A 142 -9.21 -7.73 7.47
CA PRO A 142 -8.25 -8.27 8.42
C PRO A 142 -7.04 -7.36 8.63
N LEU A 143 -6.33 -7.57 9.74
CA LEU A 143 -4.93 -7.17 9.87
C LEU A 143 -4.03 -8.23 9.20
N PRO A 144 -2.79 -7.87 8.80
CA PRO A 144 -1.84 -8.84 8.24
C PRO A 144 -1.57 -10.05 9.15
N GLU A 145 -1.67 -9.86 10.46
CA GLU A 145 -1.48 -10.90 11.48
C GLU A 145 -2.71 -11.82 11.67
N ASP A 146 -3.86 -11.42 11.16
CA ASP A 146 -5.10 -12.21 11.22
C ASP A 146 -5.27 -13.13 10.01
N TYR A 147 -4.39 -12.99 9.03
CA TYR A 147 -4.44 -13.70 7.76
C TYR A 147 -3.33 -14.74 7.68
#